data_a7f9fad7b6643fb52a12bdcb65e306e4
#
_entry.id   a7f9fad7b6643fb52a12bdcb65e306e4
#
_cell.length_a   1.000
_cell.length_b   1.000
_cell.length_c   1.000
_cell.angle_alpha   90.00
_cell.angle_beta   90.00
_cell.angle_gamma   90.00
#
_symmetry.space_group_name_H-M   'P 1'
#
loop_
_entity.id
_entity.type
_entity.pdbx_description
1 polymer ?
#
loop_
_entity_poly.entity_id
_entity_poly.type
_entity_poly.pdbx_seq_one_letter_code
_entity_poly.pdbx_strand_id
1 'polypeptide(L)'
;MTTTKKFQQVKDLTVYPSLQPTIEVIPTDGYNGAHRYRLQLCTGFDSKKNTHNYIDKTTTIQFVQKNDDGSITPGLQSEQLALILLDRVKKLNERYPSEYNNIQIEGLTMYLQACKERIDDRINRGVMGELQK
;
A
#
# COMPACT_ATOMS: atom_id res chain seq x y z
N MET A 1 1.29 8.55 -32.67
CA MET A 1 0.90 7.40 -31.89
C MET A 1 1.65 7.38 -30.56
N THR A 2 0.94 7.27 -29.55
CA THR A 2 1.53 7.09 -28.24
C THR A 2 2.03 5.66 -28.11
N THR A 3 3.31 5.51 -27.96
CA THR A 3 3.86 4.27 -27.47
C THR A 3 3.20 3.97 -26.12
N THR A 4 2.63 2.82 -26.02
CA THR A 4 2.10 2.34 -24.75
C THR A 4 3.28 2.33 -23.76
N LYS A 5 3.28 3.26 -22.84
CA LYS A 5 4.23 3.20 -21.73
C LYS A 5 3.98 1.91 -20.97
N LYS A 6 4.97 1.06 -20.94
CA LYS A 6 4.95 -0.08 -20.04
C LYS A 6 5.23 0.44 -18.63
N PHE A 7 4.16 0.63 -17.87
CA PHE A 7 4.30 0.96 -16.47
C PHE A 7 4.69 -0.29 -15.69
N GLN A 8 5.62 -0.13 -14.77
CA GLN A 8 5.90 -1.17 -13.80
C GLN A 8 4.69 -1.29 -12.89
N GLN A 9 4.14 -2.47 -12.78
CA GLN A 9 2.95 -2.74 -11.98
C GLN A 9 3.29 -3.59 -10.77
N VAL A 10 2.45 -3.47 -9.73
CA VAL A 10 2.55 -4.34 -8.58
C VAL A 10 2.17 -5.75 -9.01
N LYS A 11 3.00 -6.74 -8.67
CA LYS A 11 2.77 -8.13 -9.02
C LYS A 11 2.55 -8.95 -7.77
N ASP A 12 1.36 -9.52 -7.66
CA ASP A 12 1.05 -10.46 -6.59
C ASP A 12 0.01 -11.45 -7.09
N LEU A 13 0.37 -12.71 -7.09
CA LEU A 13 -0.50 -13.78 -7.60
C LEU A 13 -1.63 -14.16 -6.65
N THR A 14 -1.62 -13.63 -5.43
CA THR A 14 -2.66 -13.94 -4.43
C THR A 14 -3.87 -13.01 -4.53
N VAL A 15 -3.79 -11.95 -5.34
CA VAL A 15 -4.89 -11.00 -5.52
C VAL A 15 -5.52 -11.18 -6.90
N TYR A 16 -6.71 -10.61 -7.06
CA TYR A 16 -7.39 -10.64 -8.36
C TYR A 16 -6.51 -10.05 -9.45
N PRO A 17 -6.34 -10.73 -10.58
CA PRO A 17 -5.53 -10.22 -11.69
C PRO A 17 -5.99 -8.85 -12.20
N SER A 18 -7.28 -8.57 -12.16
CA SER A 18 -7.84 -7.29 -12.60
C SER A 18 -7.44 -6.11 -11.72
N LEU A 19 -6.98 -6.36 -10.50
CA LEU A 19 -6.54 -5.31 -9.58
C LEU A 19 -5.15 -4.79 -9.93
N GLN A 20 -4.26 -5.66 -10.37
CA GLN A 20 -2.86 -5.32 -10.60
C GLN A 20 -2.65 -4.20 -11.63
N PRO A 21 -3.36 -4.19 -12.79
CA PRO A 21 -3.21 -3.11 -13.77
C PRO A 21 -3.61 -1.73 -13.26
N THR A 22 -4.34 -1.66 -12.15
CA THR A 22 -4.83 -0.39 -11.59
C THR A 22 -3.80 0.32 -10.72
N ILE A 23 -2.66 -0.32 -10.46
CA ILE A 23 -1.62 0.20 -9.59
C ILE A 23 -0.32 0.33 -10.39
N GLU A 24 0.12 1.56 -10.59
CA GLU A 24 1.37 1.87 -11.27
C GLU A 24 2.46 2.11 -10.26
N VAL A 25 3.60 1.48 -10.43
CA VAL A 25 4.81 1.75 -9.64
C VAL A 25 5.59 2.86 -10.33
N ILE A 26 5.93 3.91 -9.59
CA ILE A 26 6.73 5.02 -10.12
C ILE A 26 8.15 4.85 -9.60
N PRO A 27 9.11 4.46 -10.47
CA PRO A 27 10.46 4.10 -10.03
C PRO A 27 11.35 5.35 -9.86
N THR A 28 11.06 6.15 -8.85
CA THR A 28 11.81 7.38 -8.57
C THR A 28 12.91 7.19 -7.53
N ASP A 29 13.15 5.95 -7.09
CA ASP A 29 14.09 5.66 -6.02
C ASP A 29 15.03 4.52 -6.40
N GLY A 30 15.99 4.22 -5.53
CA GLY A 30 16.95 3.13 -5.71
C GLY A 30 16.42 1.75 -5.33
N TYR A 31 15.12 1.62 -5.02
CA TYR A 31 14.49 0.38 -4.56
C TYR A 31 13.54 -0.21 -5.60
N ASN A 32 13.70 0.13 -6.87
CA ASN A 32 12.81 -0.31 -7.94
C ASN A 32 11.35 0.13 -7.74
N GLY A 33 11.17 1.31 -7.15
CA GLY A 33 9.85 1.88 -7.00
C GLY A 33 9.10 1.42 -5.77
N ALA A 34 9.75 1.46 -4.61
CA ALA A 34 9.12 1.07 -3.35
C ALA A 34 8.43 2.23 -2.63
N HIS A 35 8.51 3.47 -3.15
CA HIS A 35 8.07 4.64 -2.38
C HIS A 35 6.96 5.45 -3.02
N ARG A 36 6.70 5.27 -4.31
CA ARG A 36 5.68 6.07 -4.98
C ARG A 36 4.82 5.20 -5.90
N TYR A 37 3.50 5.37 -5.75
CA TYR A 37 2.52 4.60 -6.50
C TYR A 37 1.41 5.50 -6.99
N ARG A 38 0.85 5.16 -8.15
CA ARG A 38 -0.32 5.83 -8.70
C ARG A 38 -1.43 4.79 -8.88
N LEU A 39 -2.63 5.11 -8.37
CA LEU A 39 -3.76 4.19 -8.38
C LEU A 39 -4.91 4.78 -9.17
N GLN A 40 -5.53 3.95 -10.01
CA GLN A 40 -6.79 4.32 -10.66
C GLN A 40 -7.92 4.23 -9.65
N LEU A 41 -8.89 5.13 -9.79
CA LEU A 41 -10.05 5.15 -8.90
C LEU A 41 -11.11 4.17 -9.40
N CYS A 42 -11.68 3.43 -8.47
CA CYS A 42 -12.79 2.51 -8.74
C CYS A 42 -14.10 3.29 -8.71
N THR A 43 -14.96 3.06 -9.69
CA THR A 43 -16.27 3.74 -9.79
C THR A 43 -17.43 2.81 -9.51
N GLY A 44 -17.20 1.53 -9.33
CA GLY A 44 -18.27 0.58 -9.06
C GLY A 44 -17.94 -0.82 -9.54
N PHE A 45 -18.96 -1.65 -9.58
CA PHE A 45 -18.83 -3.05 -9.93
C PHE A 45 -19.71 -3.39 -11.13
N ASP A 46 -19.15 -4.09 -12.11
CA ASP A 46 -19.88 -4.61 -13.27
C ASP A 46 -20.24 -6.08 -13.00
N SER A 47 -21.50 -6.35 -12.74
CA SER A 47 -21.97 -7.68 -12.42
C SER A 47 -21.94 -8.64 -13.63
N LYS A 48 -21.98 -8.10 -14.85
CA LYS A 48 -21.89 -8.92 -16.08
C LYS A 48 -20.48 -9.45 -16.30
N LYS A 49 -19.47 -8.61 -16.05
CA LYS A 49 -18.07 -8.98 -16.19
C LYS A 49 -17.48 -9.51 -14.88
N ASN A 50 -18.21 -9.36 -13.78
CA ASN A 50 -17.79 -9.77 -12.46
C ASN A 50 -16.49 -9.09 -12.03
N THR A 51 -16.32 -7.82 -12.38
CA THR A 51 -15.12 -7.03 -12.09
C THR A 51 -15.49 -5.62 -11.65
N HIS A 52 -14.58 -4.99 -10.94
CA HIS A 52 -14.72 -3.57 -10.63
C HIS A 52 -14.36 -2.72 -11.84
N ASN A 53 -15.02 -1.58 -11.98
CA ASN A 53 -14.73 -0.60 -13.01
C ASN A 53 -13.75 0.44 -12.47
N TYR A 54 -12.76 0.78 -13.28
CA TYR A 54 -11.76 1.79 -12.95
C TYR A 54 -11.74 2.86 -14.01
N ILE A 55 -11.40 4.07 -13.63
CA ILE A 55 -11.29 5.21 -14.54
C ILE A 55 -9.86 5.70 -14.58
N ASP A 56 -9.53 6.51 -15.61
CA ASP A 56 -8.18 7.06 -15.78
C ASP A 56 -7.81 8.10 -14.74
N LYS A 57 -8.77 8.54 -13.95
CA LYS A 57 -8.49 9.44 -12.84
C LYS A 57 -7.74 8.67 -11.76
N THR A 58 -6.62 9.24 -11.30
CA THR A 58 -5.74 8.56 -10.37
C THR A 58 -5.52 9.37 -9.10
N THR A 59 -5.09 8.67 -8.07
CA THR A 59 -4.51 9.28 -6.87
C THR A 59 -3.09 8.76 -6.69
N THR A 60 -2.23 9.56 -6.11
CA THR A 60 -0.83 9.20 -5.88
C THR A 60 -0.60 8.99 -4.40
N ILE A 61 0.14 7.91 -4.09
CA ILE A 61 0.62 7.64 -2.75
C ILE A 61 2.13 7.80 -2.76
N GLN A 62 2.64 8.67 -1.89
CA GLN A 62 4.07 8.85 -1.67
C GLN A 62 4.39 8.41 -0.25
N PHE A 63 5.24 7.39 -0.14
CA PHE A 63 5.78 7.00 1.17
C PHE A 63 6.98 7.85 1.51
N VAL A 64 7.21 8.05 2.81
CA VAL A 64 8.41 8.74 3.28
C VAL A 64 9.64 7.97 2.79
N GLN A 65 10.61 8.71 2.27
CA GLN A 65 11.83 8.11 1.71
C GLN A 65 13.05 8.79 2.30
N LYS A 66 13.95 8.01 2.85
CA LYS A 66 15.26 8.49 3.27
C LYS A 66 16.20 8.34 2.08
N ASN A 67 16.75 9.46 1.63
CA ASN A 67 17.62 9.50 0.48
C ASN A 67 19.07 9.23 0.87
N ASP A 68 19.87 8.83 -0.11
CA ASP A 68 21.28 8.49 0.11
C ASP A 68 22.10 9.68 0.63
N ASP A 69 21.71 10.90 0.28
CA ASP A 69 22.36 12.12 0.73
C ASP A 69 21.96 12.54 2.15
N GLY A 70 21.14 11.74 2.83
CA GLY A 70 20.65 12.02 4.17
C GLY A 70 19.39 12.86 4.23
N SER A 71 18.94 13.40 3.11
CA SER A 71 17.67 14.14 3.06
C SER A 71 16.48 13.20 3.14
N ILE A 72 15.31 13.76 3.48
CA ILE A 72 14.07 13.00 3.59
C ILE A 72 13.06 13.58 2.62
N THR A 73 12.48 12.72 1.77
CA THR A 73 11.30 13.06 0.98
C THR A 73 10.08 12.83 1.86
N PRO A 74 9.27 13.86 2.14
CA PRO A 74 8.07 13.69 2.97
C PRO A 74 7.06 12.75 2.32
N GLY A 75 6.35 12.01 3.14
CA GLY A 75 5.33 11.08 2.66
C GLY A 75 4.67 10.35 3.80
N LEU A 76 3.91 9.34 3.45
CA LEU A 76 3.20 8.49 4.39
C LEU A 76 4.14 7.45 5.00
N GLN A 77 3.83 7.02 6.19
CA GLN A 77 4.40 5.80 6.75
C GLN A 77 3.44 4.64 6.45
N SER A 78 3.99 3.47 6.22
CA SER A 78 3.18 2.27 5.95
C SER A 78 2.17 2.01 7.06
N GLU A 79 2.56 2.24 8.31
CA GLU A 79 1.70 2.06 9.47
C GLU A 79 0.46 2.93 9.42
N GLN A 80 0.58 4.15 8.87
CA GLN A 80 -0.58 5.03 8.74
C GLN A 80 -1.63 4.43 7.82
N LEU A 81 -1.23 3.87 6.69
CA LEU A 81 -2.15 3.21 5.77
C LEU A 81 -2.76 1.96 6.40
N ALA A 82 -1.95 1.15 7.06
CA ALA A 82 -2.44 -0.05 7.72
C ALA A 82 -3.45 0.28 8.82
N LEU A 83 -3.20 1.35 9.57
CA LEU A 83 -4.12 1.79 10.63
C LEU A 83 -5.44 2.30 10.05
N ILE A 84 -5.40 3.01 8.93
CA ILE A 84 -6.62 3.45 8.22
C ILE A 84 -7.42 2.23 7.75
N LEU A 85 -6.73 1.24 7.16
CA LEU A 85 -7.39 0.02 6.72
C LEU A 85 -8.00 -0.75 7.88
N LEU A 86 -7.32 -0.82 9.01
CA LEU A 86 -7.83 -1.48 10.21
C LEU A 86 -9.07 -0.78 10.75
N ASP A 87 -9.04 0.53 10.85
CA ASP A 87 -10.20 1.31 11.29
C ASP A 87 -11.38 1.08 10.36
N ARG A 88 -11.14 1.13 9.04
CA ARG A 88 -12.16 0.92 8.04
C ARG A 88 -12.79 -0.47 8.14
N VAL A 89 -11.99 -1.52 8.23
CA VAL A 89 -12.54 -2.89 8.26
C VAL A 89 -13.28 -3.17 9.55
N LYS A 90 -12.86 -2.59 10.68
CA LYS A 90 -13.59 -2.71 11.94
C LYS A 90 -14.99 -2.11 11.83
N LYS A 91 -15.09 -0.92 11.23
CA LYS A 91 -16.37 -0.24 11.03
C LYS A 91 -17.28 -1.01 10.08
N LEU A 92 -16.73 -1.53 8.99
CA LEU A 92 -17.50 -2.36 8.07
C LEU A 92 -17.96 -3.65 8.74
N ASN A 93 -17.14 -4.22 9.61
CA ASN A 93 -17.49 -5.43 10.33
C ASN A 93 -18.61 -5.21 11.35
N GLU A 94 -18.67 -4.02 11.95
CA GLU A 94 -19.80 -3.67 12.84
C GLU A 94 -21.12 -3.66 12.08
N ARG A 95 -21.10 -3.16 10.85
CA ARG A 95 -22.31 -3.05 10.03
C ARG A 95 -22.66 -4.35 9.33
N TYR A 96 -21.68 -5.06 8.81
CA TYR A 96 -21.83 -6.30 8.05
C TYR A 96 -20.80 -7.31 8.54
N PRO A 97 -21.07 -7.97 9.68
CA PRO A 97 -20.12 -8.94 10.24
C PRO A 97 -19.81 -10.07 9.27
N SER A 98 -18.54 -10.42 9.17
CA SER A 98 -18.13 -11.59 8.39
C SER A 98 -16.81 -12.13 8.91
N GLU A 99 -16.61 -13.42 8.71
CA GLU A 99 -15.34 -14.06 9.06
C GLU A 99 -14.18 -13.52 8.25
N TYR A 100 -14.43 -13.11 7.00
CA TYR A 100 -13.40 -12.49 6.18
C TYR A 100 -12.92 -11.17 6.78
N ASN A 101 -13.82 -10.39 7.34
CA ASN A 101 -13.46 -9.15 8.04
C ASN A 101 -12.63 -9.44 9.28
N ASN A 102 -12.95 -10.48 10.02
CA ASN A 102 -12.18 -10.89 11.20
C ASN A 102 -10.74 -11.27 10.83
N ILE A 103 -10.56 -12.00 9.73
CA ILE A 103 -9.24 -12.37 9.22
C ILE A 103 -8.46 -11.13 8.80
N GLN A 104 -9.11 -10.19 8.13
CA GLN A 104 -8.47 -8.92 7.75
C GLN A 104 -8.01 -8.12 8.97
N ILE A 105 -8.85 -8.07 10.00
CA ILE A 105 -8.49 -7.39 11.26
C ILE A 105 -7.27 -8.03 11.89
N GLU A 106 -7.24 -9.37 11.97
CA GLU A 106 -6.09 -10.08 12.50
C GLU A 106 -4.82 -9.78 11.70
N GLY A 107 -4.89 -9.86 10.37
CA GLY A 107 -3.74 -9.62 9.52
C GLY A 107 -3.17 -8.22 9.66
N LEU A 108 -4.04 -7.21 9.69
CA LEU A 108 -3.63 -5.82 9.86
C LEU A 108 -3.08 -5.56 11.25
N THR A 109 -3.66 -6.18 12.29
CA THR A 109 -3.16 -6.07 13.65
C THR A 109 -1.76 -6.67 13.77
N MET A 110 -1.54 -7.84 13.18
CA MET A 110 -0.23 -8.48 13.16
C MET A 110 0.81 -7.63 12.43
N TYR A 111 0.42 -7.05 11.30
CA TYR A 111 1.31 -6.16 10.55
C TYR A 111 1.75 -4.96 11.42
N LEU A 112 0.79 -4.30 12.08
CA LEU A 112 1.09 -3.14 12.92
C LEU A 112 1.95 -3.52 14.13
N GLN A 113 1.72 -4.68 14.71
CA GLN A 113 2.53 -5.18 15.82
C GLN A 113 3.97 -5.43 15.37
N ALA A 114 4.16 -6.04 14.20
CA ALA A 114 5.49 -6.25 13.63
C ALA A 114 6.22 -4.93 13.39
N CYS A 115 5.51 -3.91 12.89
CA CYS A 115 6.07 -2.58 12.71
C CYS A 115 6.54 -1.98 14.04
N LYS A 116 5.73 -2.11 15.09
CA LYS A 116 6.09 -1.62 16.41
C LYS A 116 7.34 -2.32 16.96
N GLU A 117 7.37 -3.63 16.85
CA GLU A 117 8.51 -4.44 17.32
C GLU A 117 9.80 -4.05 16.59
N ARG A 118 9.70 -3.81 15.28
CA ARG A 118 10.86 -3.37 14.49
C ARG A 118 11.38 -2.02 14.96
N ILE A 119 10.47 -1.08 15.26
CA ILE A 119 10.84 0.24 15.75
C ILE A 119 11.51 0.11 17.12
N ASP A 120 10.91 -0.66 18.03
CA ASP A 120 11.46 -0.90 19.36
C ASP A 120 12.86 -1.51 19.29
N ASP A 121 13.06 -2.49 18.40
CA ASP A 121 14.35 -3.10 18.18
C ASP A 121 15.39 -2.08 17.69
N ARG A 122 15.02 -1.24 16.72
CA ARG A 122 15.92 -0.21 16.18
C ARG A 122 16.27 0.85 17.21
N ILE A 123 15.32 1.24 18.06
CA ILE A 123 15.57 2.16 19.16
C ILE A 123 16.58 1.54 20.12
N ASN A 124 16.37 0.27 20.49
CA ASN A 124 17.25 -0.44 21.43
C ASN A 124 18.67 -0.59 20.88
N ARG A 125 18.83 -0.72 19.57
CA ARG A 125 20.14 -0.81 18.92
C ARG A 125 20.76 0.54 18.58
N GLY A 126 20.03 1.65 18.81
CA GLY A 126 20.50 2.99 18.51
C GLY A 126 20.61 3.31 17.02
N VAL A 127 19.82 2.63 16.16
CA VAL A 127 19.91 2.80 14.70
C VAL A 127 18.68 3.45 14.09
N MET A 128 17.80 4.05 14.88
CA MET A 128 16.63 4.74 14.35
C MET A 128 17.04 5.86 13.41
N GLY A 129 16.36 5.92 12.25
CA GLY A 129 16.63 6.91 11.24
C GLY A 129 17.80 6.57 10.32
N GLU A 130 18.46 5.43 10.51
CA GLU A 130 19.56 5.00 9.66
C GLU A 130 19.05 4.03 8.58
N LEU A 131 19.78 3.97 7.45
CA LEU A 131 19.46 3.07 6.32
C LEU A 131 19.98 1.67 6.59
N GLN A 132 19.57 1.05 7.70
CA GLN A 132 19.94 -0.32 8.04
C GLN A 132 18.80 -0.96 8.85
N LYS A 133 18.84 -2.29 8.89
CA LYS A 133 17.79 -3.04 9.60
C LYS A 133 17.70 -2.69 11.07
#